data_aa9315dcb7668f25b236647b4b8e18de
#
_entry.id   aa9315dcb7668f25b236647b4b8e18de
#
_cell.length_a   1.000
_cell.length_b   1.000
_cell.length_c   1.000
_cell.angle_alpha   90.00
_cell.angle_beta   90.00
_cell.angle_gamma   90.00
#
_symmetry.space_group_name_H-M   'P 1'
#
loop_
_entity.id
_entity.type
_entity.pdbx_description
1 polymer ?
#
loop_
_entity_poly.entity_id
_entity_poly.type
_entity_poly.pdbx_seq_one_letter_code
_entity_poly.pdbx_strand_id
1 'polypeptide(L)'
;MLSEIQEIWEILKEVGKRLDDVGRRLDRLAKSQEETDKMLKETRKLVDSLAKRQEETDKMLKETDKKIKELAEKHAETEEQIKKLSIQISKVSEEVRNTTKAVANLNGIWKDYTEDTIREGLEYALKELGFEGFRVRENLKSKMDGDSMEIDGLVLGDDYVIVLEVKTTLRVDDVDEFVEELEKRFLKFFPEYKGYKLYGAVAGMKFHQFADRYANKRGLIVLKHKDGKDVKVLNPKNFKPKDFSSV
;
A
#
# COMPACT_ATOMS: atom_id res chain seq x y z
N MET A 1 108.35 -24.19 -65.68
CA MET A 1 107.83 -22.83 -66.01
C MET A 1 106.41 -22.80 -66.61
N LEU A 2 106.03 -23.46 -67.71
CA LEU A 2 104.70 -23.45 -68.31
C LEU A 2 103.68 -24.14 -67.41
N SER A 3 103.98 -25.22 -66.70
CA SER A 3 103.14 -25.96 -65.75
C SER A 3 102.80 -25.12 -64.52
N GLU A 4 103.74 -24.41 -63.97
CA GLU A 4 103.59 -23.56 -62.80
C GLU A 4 102.69 -22.33 -63.08
N ILE A 5 102.77 -21.77 -64.27
CA ILE A 5 101.89 -20.69 -64.70
C ILE A 5 100.44 -21.16 -64.85
N GLN A 6 100.21 -22.38 -65.31
CA GLN A 6 98.91 -22.97 -65.42
C GLN A 6 98.27 -23.20 -64.01
N GLU A 7 99.03 -23.71 -63.06
CA GLU A 7 98.58 -23.88 -61.66
C GLU A 7 98.24 -22.55 -61.03
N ILE A 8 99.06 -21.51 -61.24
CA ILE A 8 98.72 -20.16 -60.73
C ILE A 8 97.42 -19.63 -61.34
N TRP A 9 97.17 -19.85 -62.64
CA TRP A 9 95.94 -19.46 -63.31
C TRP A 9 94.69 -20.18 -62.75
N GLU A 10 94.74 -21.46 -62.45
CA GLU A 10 93.65 -22.23 -61.85
C GLU A 10 93.38 -21.76 -60.40
N ILE A 11 94.44 -21.47 -59.62
CA ILE A 11 94.33 -20.91 -58.30
C ILE A 11 93.64 -19.50 -58.34
N LEU A 12 94.13 -18.64 -59.28
CA LEU A 12 93.48 -17.30 -59.44
C LEU A 12 92.01 -17.39 -59.85
N LYS A 13 91.67 -18.32 -60.71
CA LYS A 13 90.30 -18.58 -61.15
C LYS A 13 89.42 -19.07 -60.00
N GLU A 14 89.94 -19.96 -59.15
CA GLU A 14 89.25 -20.46 -57.97
C GLU A 14 89.08 -19.34 -56.92
N VAL A 15 90.09 -18.51 -56.65
CA VAL A 15 90.03 -17.34 -55.79
C VAL A 15 88.99 -16.33 -56.31
N GLY A 16 88.97 -16.08 -57.66
CA GLY A 16 87.92 -15.21 -58.26
C GLY A 16 86.51 -15.71 -57.99
N LYS A 17 86.29 -17.04 -58.18
CA LYS A 17 84.98 -17.63 -57.85
C LYS A 17 84.58 -17.48 -56.36
N ARG A 18 85.54 -17.67 -55.46
CA ARG A 18 85.33 -17.51 -54.03
C ARG A 18 85.01 -16.06 -53.65
N LEU A 19 85.68 -15.09 -54.25
CA LEU A 19 85.39 -13.67 -54.05
C LEU A 19 83.99 -13.29 -54.53
N ASP A 20 83.53 -13.80 -55.68
CA ASP A 20 82.16 -13.61 -56.17
C ASP A 20 81.11 -14.21 -55.22
N ASP A 21 81.39 -15.37 -54.64
CA ASP A 21 80.49 -16.01 -53.69
C ASP A 21 80.44 -15.21 -52.38
N VAL A 22 81.53 -14.71 -51.87
CA VAL A 22 81.61 -13.82 -50.72
C VAL A 22 80.87 -12.53 -51.01
N GLY A 23 81.06 -11.90 -52.19
CA GLY A 23 80.29 -10.71 -52.60
C GLY A 23 78.78 -10.95 -52.56
N ARG A 24 78.34 -12.07 -53.16
CA ARG A 24 76.84 -12.42 -53.06
C ARG A 24 76.36 -12.67 -51.66
N ARG A 25 77.20 -13.24 -50.80
CA ARG A 25 76.83 -13.41 -49.37
C ARG A 25 76.74 -12.08 -48.63
N LEU A 26 77.65 -11.16 -48.87
CA LEU A 26 77.60 -9.81 -48.29
C LEU A 26 76.39 -9.04 -48.75
N ASP A 27 76.01 -9.10 -50.05
CA ASP A 27 74.75 -8.47 -50.52
C ASP A 27 73.51 -9.02 -49.88
N ARG A 28 73.43 -10.34 -49.65
CA ARG A 28 72.31 -10.95 -48.94
C ARG A 28 72.27 -10.51 -47.47
N LEU A 29 73.38 -10.46 -46.78
CA LEU A 29 73.50 -9.97 -45.42
C LEU A 29 73.08 -8.50 -45.30
N ALA A 30 73.51 -7.65 -46.23
CA ALA A 30 73.12 -6.24 -46.26
C ALA A 30 71.59 -6.06 -46.42
N LYS A 31 70.94 -6.82 -47.32
CA LYS A 31 69.50 -6.85 -47.48
C LYS A 31 68.78 -7.33 -46.22
N SER A 32 69.24 -8.43 -45.62
CA SER A 32 68.67 -8.95 -44.36
C SER A 32 68.78 -7.97 -43.20
N GLN A 33 69.91 -7.23 -43.16
CA GLN A 33 70.10 -6.18 -42.15
C GLN A 33 69.15 -5.00 -42.36
N GLU A 34 68.92 -4.59 -43.62
CA GLU A 34 67.95 -3.53 -43.94
C GLU A 34 66.50 -3.92 -43.54
N GLU A 35 66.10 -5.17 -43.80
CA GLU A 35 64.83 -5.72 -43.43
C GLU A 35 64.66 -5.75 -41.87
N THR A 36 65.73 -6.19 -41.17
CA THR A 36 65.75 -6.19 -39.69
C THR A 36 65.63 -4.79 -39.12
N ASP A 37 66.32 -3.80 -39.69
CA ASP A 37 66.24 -2.42 -39.29
C ASP A 37 64.79 -1.81 -39.48
N LYS A 38 64.15 -2.20 -40.60
CA LYS A 38 62.77 -1.83 -40.84
C LYS A 38 61.81 -2.42 -39.75
N MET A 39 61.92 -3.72 -39.47
CA MET A 39 61.16 -4.39 -38.44
C MET A 39 61.41 -3.79 -37.05
N LEU A 40 62.64 -3.45 -36.73
CA LEU A 40 62.98 -2.77 -35.47
C LEU A 40 62.32 -1.39 -35.35
N LYS A 41 62.29 -0.62 -36.44
CA LYS A 41 61.59 0.68 -36.45
C LYS A 41 60.07 0.55 -36.26
N GLU A 42 59.47 -0.44 -36.89
CA GLU A 42 58.04 -0.73 -36.72
C GLU A 42 57.69 -1.19 -35.27
N THR A 43 58.53 -2.11 -34.75
CA THR A 43 58.43 -2.61 -33.39
C THR A 43 58.49 -1.45 -32.33
N ARG A 44 59.45 -0.52 -32.52
CA ARG A 44 59.56 0.66 -31.66
C ARG A 44 58.34 1.52 -31.70
N LYS A 45 57.75 1.79 -32.88
CA LYS A 45 56.49 2.54 -32.99
C LYS A 45 55.36 1.85 -32.27
N LEU A 46 55.26 0.53 -32.33
CA LEU A 46 54.27 -0.27 -31.64
C LEU A 46 54.45 -0.18 -30.13
N VAL A 47 55.65 -0.31 -29.62
CA VAL A 47 55.98 -0.18 -28.19
C VAL A 47 55.62 1.22 -27.68
N ASP A 48 55.96 2.28 -28.41
CA ASP A 48 55.61 3.65 -28.05
C ASP A 48 54.06 3.87 -28.00
N SER A 49 53.35 3.26 -28.95
CA SER A 49 51.87 3.28 -28.96
C SER A 49 51.28 2.55 -27.77
N LEU A 50 51.81 1.38 -27.42
CA LEU A 50 51.38 0.62 -26.25
C LEU A 50 51.66 1.36 -24.95
N ALA A 51 52.83 1.99 -24.82
CA ALA A 51 53.17 2.79 -23.65
C ALA A 51 52.14 3.96 -23.41
N LYS A 52 51.79 4.64 -24.51
CA LYS A 52 50.74 5.70 -24.43
C LYS A 52 49.39 5.17 -24.00
N ARG A 53 48.95 4.04 -24.58
CA ARG A 53 47.69 3.41 -24.19
C ARG A 53 47.67 2.98 -22.71
N GLN A 54 48.81 2.47 -22.23
CA GLN A 54 48.97 2.09 -20.84
C GLN A 54 48.83 3.30 -19.90
N GLU A 55 49.45 4.44 -20.25
CA GLU A 55 49.34 5.66 -19.50
C GLU A 55 47.90 6.19 -19.47
N GLU A 56 47.15 6.13 -20.58
CA GLU A 56 45.72 6.48 -20.64
C GLU A 56 44.86 5.56 -19.77
N THR A 57 45.14 4.26 -19.81
CA THR A 57 44.46 3.26 -18.99
C THR A 57 44.70 3.51 -17.50
N ASP A 58 45.92 3.81 -17.12
CA ASP A 58 46.28 4.14 -15.72
C ASP A 58 45.55 5.41 -15.24
N LYS A 59 45.40 6.41 -16.09
CA LYS A 59 44.61 7.61 -15.77
C LYS A 59 43.15 7.26 -15.57
N MET A 60 42.53 6.48 -16.45
CA MET A 60 41.13 6.05 -16.32
C MET A 60 40.90 5.20 -15.06
N LEU A 61 41.83 4.32 -14.70
CA LEU A 61 41.79 3.54 -13.48
C LEU A 61 41.75 4.45 -12.22
N LYS A 62 42.65 5.45 -12.17
CA LYS A 62 42.71 6.41 -11.07
C LYS A 62 41.40 7.22 -10.91
N GLU A 63 40.79 7.64 -12.04
CA GLU A 63 39.50 8.33 -12.02
C GLU A 63 38.36 7.41 -11.55
N THR A 64 38.40 6.16 -12.01
CA THR A 64 37.42 5.15 -11.62
C THR A 64 37.50 4.85 -10.11
N ASP A 65 38.70 4.67 -9.60
CA ASP A 65 38.94 4.46 -8.17
C ASP A 65 38.41 5.64 -7.32
N LYS A 66 38.62 6.88 -7.79
CA LYS A 66 38.08 8.06 -7.14
C LYS A 66 36.56 8.04 -7.10
N LYS A 67 35.90 7.74 -8.23
CA LYS A 67 34.45 7.64 -8.31
C LYS A 67 33.88 6.53 -7.42
N ILE A 68 34.57 5.39 -7.35
CA ILE A 68 34.18 4.29 -6.44
C ILE A 68 34.22 4.73 -4.98
N LYS A 69 35.24 5.45 -4.56
CA LYS A 69 35.33 5.99 -3.19
C LYS A 69 34.19 6.98 -2.89
N GLU A 70 33.96 7.93 -3.79
CA GLU A 70 32.85 8.89 -3.65
C GLU A 70 31.48 8.20 -3.58
N LEU A 71 31.28 7.14 -4.39
CA LEU A 71 30.05 6.34 -4.35
C LEU A 71 29.92 5.56 -3.03
N ALA A 72 30.99 4.99 -2.52
CA ALA A 72 30.98 4.28 -1.24
C ALA A 72 30.61 5.22 -0.07
N GLU A 73 31.14 6.44 -0.06
CA GLU A 73 30.80 7.45 0.95
C GLU A 73 29.31 7.83 0.88
N LYS A 74 28.79 8.11 -0.33
CA LYS A 74 27.36 8.42 -0.53
C LYS A 74 26.47 7.25 -0.15
N HIS A 75 26.91 6.02 -0.42
CA HIS A 75 26.16 4.83 -0.04
C HIS A 75 26.04 4.71 1.48
N ALA A 76 27.14 4.90 2.20
CA ALA A 76 27.15 4.90 3.67
C ALA A 76 26.23 6.00 4.27
N GLU A 77 26.26 7.21 3.70
CA GLU A 77 25.34 8.28 4.10
C GLU A 77 23.86 7.91 3.88
N THR A 78 23.57 7.31 2.72
CA THR A 78 22.20 6.86 2.37
C THR A 78 21.73 5.75 3.31
N GLU A 79 22.58 4.79 3.65
CA GLU A 79 22.25 3.73 4.62
C GLU A 79 21.92 4.31 6.00
N GLU A 80 22.68 5.31 6.46
CA GLU A 80 22.40 5.98 7.71
C GLU A 80 21.05 6.73 7.69
N GLN A 81 20.73 7.41 6.58
CA GLN A 81 19.45 8.07 6.40
C GLN A 81 18.27 7.08 6.40
N ILE A 82 18.41 5.94 5.69
CA ILE A 82 17.41 4.86 5.68
C ILE A 82 17.17 4.34 7.09
N LYS A 83 18.24 4.14 7.86
CA LYS A 83 18.14 3.68 9.25
C LYS A 83 17.40 4.68 10.15
N LYS A 84 17.68 5.97 10.02
CA LYS A 84 16.96 7.04 10.73
C LYS A 84 15.48 7.09 10.34
N LEU A 85 15.17 7.02 9.03
CA LEU A 85 13.80 6.99 8.54
C LEU A 85 13.03 5.76 9.03
N SER A 86 13.65 4.59 9.06
CA SER A 86 13.03 3.36 9.58
C SER A 86 12.60 3.52 11.04
N ILE A 87 13.46 4.12 11.87
CA ILE A 87 13.13 4.40 13.28
C ILE A 87 11.97 5.41 13.40
N GLN A 88 11.96 6.45 12.57
CA GLN A 88 10.87 7.44 12.57
C GLN A 88 9.54 6.82 12.13
N ILE A 89 9.55 5.99 11.08
CA ILE A 89 8.36 5.27 10.61
C ILE A 89 7.81 4.36 11.70
N SER A 90 8.67 3.65 12.43
CA SER A 90 8.24 2.79 13.54
C SER A 90 7.54 3.59 14.64
N LYS A 91 8.08 4.76 15.03
CA LYS A 91 7.45 5.65 16.01
C LYS A 91 6.10 6.17 15.55
N VAL A 92 6.04 6.68 14.32
CA VAL A 92 4.77 7.17 13.74
C VAL A 92 3.72 6.06 13.66
N SER A 93 4.13 4.84 13.29
CA SER A 93 3.22 3.69 13.26
C SER A 93 2.64 3.37 14.64
N GLU A 94 3.45 3.47 15.69
CA GLU A 94 3.00 3.26 17.06
C GLU A 94 2.04 4.38 17.53
N GLU A 95 2.33 5.63 17.22
CA GLU A 95 1.46 6.77 17.51
C GLU A 95 0.12 6.66 16.79
N VAL A 96 0.11 6.29 15.50
CA VAL A 96 -1.11 6.05 14.73
C VAL A 96 -1.92 4.93 15.36
N ARG A 97 -1.30 3.83 15.75
CA ARG A 97 -1.98 2.71 16.41
C ARG A 97 -2.62 3.13 17.74
N ASN A 98 -1.92 3.92 18.53
CA ASN A 98 -2.43 4.42 19.82
C ASN A 98 -3.59 5.41 19.61
N THR A 99 -3.46 6.30 18.64
CA THR A 99 -4.55 7.23 18.25
C THR A 99 -5.77 6.48 17.75
N THR A 100 -5.60 5.46 16.91
CA THR A 100 -6.70 4.62 16.42
C THR A 100 -7.44 3.93 17.56
N LYS A 101 -6.71 3.40 18.55
CA LYS A 101 -7.33 2.81 19.76
C LYS A 101 -8.09 3.85 20.58
N ALA A 102 -7.53 5.03 20.76
CA ALA A 102 -8.18 6.11 21.49
C ALA A 102 -9.48 6.57 20.80
N VAL A 103 -9.45 6.71 19.47
CA VAL A 103 -10.66 7.04 18.68
C VAL A 103 -11.71 5.93 18.76
N ALA A 104 -11.31 4.65 18.69
CA ALA A 104 -12.22 3.53 18.85
C ALA A 104 -12.90 3.53 20.24
N ASN A 105 -12.14 3.79 21.31
CA ASN A 105 -12.66 3.91 22.66
C ASN A 105 -13.64 5.09 22.79
N LEU A 106 -13.30 6.26 22.21
CA LEU A 106 -14.20 7.41 22.21
C LEU A 106 -15.51 7.12 21.48
N ASN A 107 -15.45 6.43 20.35
CA ASN A 107 -16.64 6.03 19.60
C ASN A 107 -17.52 5.08 20.43
N GLY A 108 -16.93 4.13 21.17
CA GLY A 108 -17.65 3.27 22.10
C GLY A 108 -18.37 4.07 23.20
N ILE A 109 -17.65 4.98 23.88
CA ILE A 109 -18.22 5.83 24.92
C ILE A 109 -19.38 6.70 24.37
N TRP A 110 -19.22 7.26 23.16
CA TRP A 110 -20.29 8.04 22.53
C TRP A 110 -21.49 7.19 22.14
N LYS A 111 -21.27 5.94 21.70
CA LYS A 111 -22.37 5.00 21.43
C LYS A 111 -23.16 4.71 22.72
N ASP A 112 -22.47 4.27 23.74
CA ASP A 112 -23.08 3.95 25.05
C ASP A 112 -23.86 5.17 25.63
N TYR A 113 -23.25 6.37 25.59
CA TYR A 113 -23.92 7.59 26.05
C TYR A 113 -25.17 7.90 25.24
N THR A 114 -25.13 7.70 23.91
CA THR A 114 -26.29 7.96 23.04
C THR A 114 -27.41 6.97 23.34
N GLU A 115 -27.11 5.69 23.50
CA GLU A 115 -28.06 4.64 23.82
C GLU A 115 -28.72 4.92 25.18
N ASP A 116 -27.94 5.22 26.21
CA ASP A 116 -28.44 5.54 27.56
C ASP A 116 -29.35 6.75 27.55
N THR A 117 -28.97 7.82 26.84
CA THR A 117 -29.76 9.05 26.77
C THR A 117 -31.07 8.87 26.01
N ILE A 118 -31.04 8.14 24.91
CA ILE A 118 -32.25 7.83 24.11
C ILE A 118 -33.20 6.98 24.93
N ARG A 119 -32.71 6.00 25.69
CA ARG A 119 -33.50 5.13 26.55
C ARG A 119 -34.29 5.91 27.59
N GLU A 120 -33.66 6.85 28.30
CA GLU A 120 -34.32 7.63 29.31
C GLU A 120 -35.47 8.48 28.75
N GLY A 121 -35.32 9.02 27.53
CA GLY A 121 -36.37 9.79 26.85
C GLY A 121 -37.37 8.97 26.04
N LEU A 122 -37.08 7.69 25.79
CA LEU A 122 -37.87 6.83 24.90
C LEU A 122 -39.29 6.63 25.37
N GLU A 123 -39.49 6.41 26.68
CA GLU A 123 -40.81 6.19 27.26
C GLU A 123 -41.72 7.38 27.02
N TYR A 124 -41.21 8.59 27.23
CA TYR A 124 -41.99 9.81 27.02
C TYR A 124 -42.34 10.00 25.55
N ALA A 125 -41.34 9.81 24.66
CA ALA A 125 -41.49 9.96 23.21
C ALA A 125 -42.51 8.96 22.63
N LEU A 126 -42.53 7.72 23.10
CA LEU A 126 -43.48 6.71 22.65
C LEU A 126 -44.90 6.98 23.14
N LYS A 127 -45.08 7.49 24.37
CA LYS A 127 -46.38 7.92 24.87
C LYS A 127 -46.98 9.06 24.04
N GLU A 128 -46.16 10.00 23.55
CA GLU A 128 -46.63 11.05 22.61
C GLU A 128 -47.21 10.47 21.31
N LEU A 129 -46.74 9.30 20.88
CA LEU A 129 -47.20 8.58 19.68
C LEU A 129 -48.38 7.62 19.99
N GLY A 130 -48.84 7.55 21.25
CA GLY A 130 -49.95 6.70 21.67
C GLY A 130 -49.57 5.26 22.01
N PHE A 131 -48.29 4.98 22.22
CA PHE A 131 -47.84 3.68 22.72
C PHE A 131 -47.80 3.68 24.24
N GLU A 132 -48.51 2.77 24.87
CA GLU A 132 -48.61 2.65 26.32
C GLU A 132 -48.42 1.19 26.77
N GLY A 133 -48.16 0.98 28.07
CA GLY A 133 -48.14 -0.35 28.69
C GLY A 133 -47.02 -1.27 28.21
N PHE A 134 -45.88 -0.73 27.77
CA PHE A 134 -44.79 -1.49 27.21
C PHE A 134 -43.64 -1.76 28.19
N ARG A 135 -42.77 -2.71 27.81
CA ARG A 135 -41.50 -3.00 28.47
C ARG A 135 -40.36 -2.79 27.46
N VAL A 136 -39.22 -2.28 27.92
CA VAL A 136 -38.01 -2.11 27.09
C VAL A 136 -37.04 -3.21 27.43
N ARG A 137 -36.47 -3.82 26.39
CA ARG A 137 -35.34 -4.75 26.45
C ARG A 137 -34.19 -4.17 25.62
N GLU A 138 -32.95 -4.40 26.02
CA GLU A 138 -31.79 -3.76 25.45
C GLU A 138 -30.80 -4.79 24.96
N ASN A 139 -29.99 -4.38 23.96
CA ASN A 139 -28.83 -5.14 23.45
C ASN A 139 -29.17 -6.62 23.18
N LEU A 140 -30.27 -6.86 22.47
CA LEU A 140 -30.67 -8.22 22.15
C LEU A 140 -29.76 -8.76 21.02
N LYS A 141 -29.28 -9.97 21.25
CA LYS A 141 -28.43 -10.70 20.25
C LYS A 141 -29.04 -12.06 20.01
N SER A 142 -29.23 -12.40 18.77
CA SER A 142 -29.60 -13.74 18.33
C SER A 142 -28.59 -14.28 17.33
N LYS A 143 -28.30 -15.58 17.41
CA LYS A 143 -27.40 -16.30 16.47
C LYS A 143 -28.13 -17.48 15.89
N MET A 144 -28.06 -17.65 14.56
CA MET A 144 -28.67 -18.76 13.86
C MET A 144 -27.89 -19.09 12.59
N ASP A 145 -27.55 -20.36 12.40
CA ASP A 145 -26.88 -20.89 11.17
C ASP A 145 -25.59 -20.14 10.78
N GLY A 146 -24.79 -19.71 11.78
CA GLY A 146 -23.54 -18.98 11.53
C GLY A 146 -23.72 -17.49 11.26
N ASP A 147 -24.98 -16.99 11.20
CA ASP A 147 -25.32 -15.58 11.11
C ASP A 147 -25.76 -15.05 12.48
N SER A 148 -25.72 -13.71 12.67
CA SER A 148 -26.14 -13.07 13.92
C SER A 148 -26.88 -11.76 13.63
N MET A 149 -27.81 -11.42 14.51
CA MET A 149 -28.50 -10.14 14.52
C MET A 149 -28.39 -9.53 15.91
N GLU A 150 -28.05 -8.26 15.97
CA GLU A 150 -27.99 -7.44 17.16
C GLU A 150 -28.96 -6.27 16.98
N ILE A 151 -29.72 -5.94 18.01
CA ILE A 151 -30.61 -4.77 18.05
C ILE A 151 -30.31 -3.98 19.31
N ASP A 152 -30.24 -2.65 19.19
CA ASP A 152 -29.93 -1.74 20.32
C ASP A 152 -31.03 -1.74 21.37
N GLY A 153 -32.28 -1.81 20.93
CA GLY A 153 -33.42 -1.89 21.84
C GLY A 153 -34.68 -2.52 21.24
N LEU A 154 -35.47 -3.09 22.08
CA LEU A 154 -36.79 -3.63 21.76
C LEU A 154 -37.84 -3.12 22.76
N VAL A 155 -38.90 -2.51 22.25
CA VAL A 155 -40.09 -2.13 23.03
C VAL A 155 -41.16 -3.17 22.79
N LEU A 156 -41.61 -3.82 23.82
CA LEU A 156 -42.62 -4.87 23.79
C LEU A 156 -43.92 -4.38 24.43
N GLY A 157 -44.96 -4.16 23.63
CA GLY A 157 -46.35 -3.92 24.06
C GLY A 157 -47.18 -5.19 24.03
N ASP A 158 -48.51 -5.04 24.23
CA ASP A 158 -49.44 -6.18 24.29
C ASP A 158 -49.62 -6.86 22.94
N ASP A 159 -49.70 -6.11 21.83
CA ASP A 159 -49.91 -6.61 20.46
C ASP A 159 -48.90 -6.08 19.45
N TYR A 160 -47.82 -5.42 19.92
CA TYR A 160 -46.80 -4.81 19.06
C TYR A 160 -45.40 -4.97 19.63
N VAL A 161 -44.42 -4.90 18.73
CA VAL A 161 -43.00 -4.73 19.05
C VAL A 161 -42.45 -3.55 18.25
N ILE A 162 -41.60 -2.75 18.87
CA ILE A 162 -40.82 -1.70 18.16
C ILE A 162 -39.37 -2.03 18.31
N VAL A 163 -38.69 -2.26 17.19
CA VAL A 163 -37.25 -2.43 17.15
C VAL A 163 -36.59 -1.06 17.06
N LEU A 164 -35.62 -0.80 17.92
CA LEU A 164 -34.91 0.47 18.01
C LEU A 164 -33.49 0.30 17.54
N GLU A 165 -33.07 1.16 16.60
CA GLU A 165 -31.72 1.35 16.15
C GLU A 165 -31.20 2.73 16.52
N VAL A 166 -30.06 2.81 17.20
CA VAL A 166 -29.47 4.05 17.72
C VAL A 166 -28.16 4.36 17.01
N LYS A 167 -28.08 5.54 16.42
CA LYS A 167 -26.86 6.03 15.74
C LYS A 167 -26.46 7.39 16.30
N THR A 168 -25.18 7.61 16.56
CA THR A 168 -24.67 8.96 16.88
C THR A 168 -24.95 9.93 15.73
N THR A 169 -24.80 9.49 14.49
CA THR A 169 -25.18 10.23 13.28
C THR A 169 -25.92 9.30 12.34
N LEU A 170 -27.22 9.50 12.15
CA LEU A 170 -28.04 8.70 11.24
C LEU A 170 -27.85 9.16 9.79
N ARG A 171 -27.62 8.22 8.87
CA ARG A 171 -27.51 8.43 7.43
C ARG A 171 -28.63 7.72 6.68
N VAL A 172 -28.80 8.04 5.41
CA VAL A 172 -29.80 7.40 4.54
C VAL A 172 -29.52 5.90 4.39
N ASP A 173 -28.25 5.53 4.22
CA ASP A 173 -27.83 4.12 4.10
C ASP A 173 -28.16 3.32 5.36
N ASP A 174 -27.95 3.90 6.56
CA ASP A 174 -28.32 3.25 7.84
C ASP A 174 -29.83 2.97 7.90
N VAL A 175 -30.66 3.86 7.35
CA VAL A 175 -32.12 3.69 7.29
C VAL A 175 -32.50 2.54 6.36
N ASP A 176 -31.86 2.43 5.20
CA ASP A 176 -32.15 1.35 4.25
C ASP A 176 -31.72 -0.01 4.79
N GLU A 177 -30.54 -0.10 5.41
CA GLU A 177 -30.05 -1.30 6.09
C GLU A 177 -31.03 -1.75 7.18
N PHE A 178 -31.45 -0.81 8.04
CA PHE A 178 -32.37 -1.12 9.12
C PHE A 178 -33.76 -1.58 8.63
N VAL A 179 -34.29 -0.94 7.59
CA VAL A 179 -35.57 -1.37 6.98
C VAL A 179 -35.43 -2.78 6.39
N GLU A 180 -34.31 -3.08 5.72
CA GLU A 180 -34.08 -4.43 5.19
C GLU A 180 -33.98 -5.47 6.33
N GLU A 181 -33.37 -5.12 7.44
CA GLU A 181 -33.32 -5.98 8.62
C GLU A 181 -34.71 -6.26 9.19
N LEU A 182 -35.56 -5.24 9.30
CA LEU A 182 -36.94 -5.42 9.77
C LEU A 182 -37.75 -6.33 8.82
N GLU A 183 -37.66 -6.09 7.51
CA GLU A 183 -38.45 -6.80 6.51
C GLU A 183 -37.99 -8.26 6.29
N LYS A 184 -36.69 -8.53 6.37
CA LYS A 184 -36.15 -9.84 5.93
C LYS A 184 -35.57 -10.68 7.07
N ARG A 185 -35.12 -10.05 8.15
CA ARG A 185 -34.27 -10.73 9.14
C ARG A 185 -34.90 -10.82 10.53
N PHE A 186 -35.56 -9.76 11.00
CA PHE A 186 -36.02 -9.69 12.39
C PHE A 186 -36.86 -10.90 12.83
N LEU A 187 -37.95 -11.22 12.13
CA LEU A 187 -38.81 -12.36 12.47
C LEU A 187 -38.19 -13.75 12.23
N LYS A 188 -37.06 -13.78 11.53
CA LYS A 188 -36.24 -15.00 11.40
C LYS A 188 -35.39 -15.21 12.65
N PHE A 189 -34.73 -14.18 13.14
CA PHE A 189 -33.86 -14.24 14.31
C PHE A 189 -34.62 -14.20 15.66
N PHE A 190 -35.82 -13.60 15.67
CA PHE A 190 -36.68 -13.45 16.84
C PHE A 190 -38.07 -13.99 16.52
N PRO A 191 -38.23 -15.31 16.31
CA PRO A 191 -39.48 -15.92 15.89
C PRO A 191 -40.59 -15.84 16.95
N GLU A 192 -40.25 -15.59 18.20
CA GLU A 192 -41.20 -15.39 19.33
C GLU A 192 -42.08 -14.19 19.15
N TYR A 193 -41.73 -13.21 18.30
CA TYR A 193 -42.52 -12.04 17.99
C TYR A 193 -43.41 -12.18 16.75
N LYS A 194 -43.51 -13.37 16.17
CA LYS A 194 -44.47 -13.65 15.10
C LYS A 194 -45.89 -13.47 15.62
N GLY A 195 -46.70 -12.69 14.90
CA GLY A 195 -48.07 -12.37 15.28
C GLY A 195 -48.21 -11.03 16.00
N TYR A 196 -47.13 -10.38 16.39
CA TYR A 196 -47.14 -8.98 16.83
C TYR A 196 -47.03 -8.05 15.61
N LYS A 197 -47.59 -6.85 15.72
CA LYS A 197 -47.28 -5.77 14.78
C LYS A 197 -45.84 -5.36 14.99
N LEU A 198 -45.10 -5.29 13.90
CA LEU A 198 -43.66 -4.98 13.91
C LEU A 198 -43.44 -3.54 13.45
N TYR A 199 -42.98 -2.68 14.31
CA TYR A 199 -42.60 -1.32 14.00
C TYR A 199 -41.10 -1.12 14.14
N GLY A 200 -40.55 -0.13 13.41
CA GLY A 200 -39.16 0.28 13.54
C GLY A 200 -39.04 1.71 14.05
N ALA A 201 -38.08 1.94 14.91
CA ALA A 201 -37.70 3.27 15.39
C ALA A 201 -36.19 3.49 15.15
N VAL A 202 -35.85 4.68 14.66
CA VAL A 202 -34.46 5.13 14.55
C VAL A 202 -34.25 6.34 15.45
N ALA A 203 -33.14 6.33 16.17
CA ALA A 203 -32.76 7.41 17.05
C ALA A 203 -31.37 7.95 16.75
N GLY A 204 -31.17 9.26 16.86
CA GLY A 204 -29.88 9.86 16.62
C GLY A 204 -29.67 11.21 17.30
N MET A 205 -28.39 11.54 17.56
CA MET A 205 -28.01 12.89 17.98
C MET A 205 -27.95 13.84 16.78
N LYS A 206 -27.48 13.35 15.62
CA LYS A 206 -27.39 14.09 14.37
C LYS A 206 -28.01 13.30 13.24
N PHE A 207 -28.50 14.02 12.23
CA PHE A 207 -29.05 13.46 11.00
C PHE A 207 -28.31 14.04 9.81
N HIS A 208 -27.79 13.18 8.96
CA HIS A 208 -27.08 13.57 7.77
C HIS A 208 -28.03 13.67 6.57
N GLN A 209 -27.95 14.73 5.76
CA GLN A 209 -28.65 14.89 4.47
C GLN A 209 -30.11 14.40 4.45
N PHE A 210 -30.96 14.94 5.34
CA PHE A 210 -32.40 14.61 5.39
C PHE A 210 -32.75 13.15 5.75
N ALA A 211 -31.83 12.43 6.41
CA ALA A 211 -32.09 11.05 6.87
C ALA A 211 -33.33 10.94 7.76
N ASP A 212 -33.62 11.96 8.55
CA ASP A 212 -34.86 12.07 9.36
C ASP A 212 -36.12 12.02 8.50
N ARG A 213 -36.17 12.82 7.43
CA ARG A 213 -37.30 12.83 6.50
C ARG A 213 -37.39 11.54 5.71
N TYR A 214 -36.26 10.96 5.36
CA TYR A 214 -36.22 9.70 4.67
C TYR A 214 -36.75 8.55 5.55
N ALA A 215 -36.27 8.44 6.79
CA ALA A 215 -36.76 7.47 7.76
C ALA A 215 -38.28 7.58 8.00
N ASN A 216 -38.79 8.81 8.13
CA ASN A 216 -40.22 9.04 8.21
C ASN A 216 -41.00 8.55 6.97
N LYS A 217 -40.48 8.78 5.75
CA LYS A 217 -41.08 8.26 4.50
C LYS A 217 -41.04 6.73 4.41
N ARG A 218 -40.04 6.10 5.01
CA ARG A 218 -39.91 4.63 5.09
C ARG A 218 -40.87 4.04 6.15
N GLY A 219 -41.59 4.90 6.90
CA GLY A 219 -42.56 4.49 7.93
C GLY A 219 -41.94 4.23 9.30
N LEU A 220 -40.74 4.70 9.54
CA LEU A 220 -40.04 4.56 10.82
C LEU A 220 -40.43 5.69 11.78
N ILE A 221 -40.50 5.37 13.08
CA ILE A 221 -40.49 6.35 14.15
C ILE A 221 -39.13 7.01 14.20
N VAL A 222 -39.06 8.33 14.23
CA VAL A 222 -37.83 9.08 14.23
C VAL A 222 -37.65 9.87 15.51
N LEU A 223 -36.64 9.53 16.26
CA LEU A 223 -36.33 10.08 17.58
C LEU A 223 -35.04 10.89 17.53
N LYS A 224 -35.06 12.11 18.02
CA LYS A 224 -33.86 12.94 18.12
C LYS A 224 -33.54 13.23 19.56
N HIS A 225 -32.28 12.97 19.95
CA HIS A 225 -31.77 13.44 21.21
C HIS A 225 -31.72 14.97 21.25
N LYS A 226 -32.19 15.56 22.32
CA LYS A 226 -32.06 16.96 22.70
C LYS A 226 -31.02 17.11 23.81
N ASP A 227 -30.73 18.32 24.19
CA ASP A 227 -29.85 18.60 25.32
C ASP A 227 -30.35 17.95 26.61
N GLY A 228 -29.48 17.30 27.37
CA GLY A 228 -29.82 16.53 28.55
C GLY A 228 -30.41 15.15 28.23
N LYS A 229 -31.51 14.78 28.91
CA LYS A 229 -32.19 13.47 28.77
C LYS A 229 -33.42 13.51 27.88
N ASP A 230 -33.66 14.63 27.19
CA ASP A 230 -34.84 14.81 26.37
C ASP A 230 -34.70 14.15 25.00
N VAL A 231 -35.70 13.36 24.63
CA VAL A 231 -35.84 12.77 23.28
C VAL A 231 -37.11 13.37 22.64
N LYS A 232 -36.91 13.92 21.43
CA LYS A 232 -37.99 14.50 20.64
C LYS A 232 -38.41 13.60 19.50
N VAL A 233 -39.70 13.37 19.33
CA VAL A 233 -40.29 12.78 18.12
C VAL A 233 -40.22 13.79 16.97
N LEU A 234 -39.63 13.39 15.84
CA LEU A 234 -39.54 14.21 14.62
C LEU A 234 -40.67 13.94 13.63
N ASN A 235 -41.42 12.86 13.82
CA ASN A 235 -42.56 12.55 12.96
C ASN A 235 -43.69 13.58 13.08
N PRO A 236 -44.49 13.80 12.02
CA PRO A 236 -45.68 14.66 12.07
C PRO A 236 -46.74 14.13 13.09
N LYS A 237 -47.55 15.01 13.61
CA LYS A 237 -48.61 14.63 14.61
C LYS A 237 -49.59 13.54 14.16
N ASN A 238 -49.78 13.38 12.85
CA ASN A 238 -50.67 12.37 12.26
C ASN A 238 -49.89 11.18 11.67
N PHE A 239 -48.63 11.03 12.04
CA PHE A 239 -47.80 9.92 11.56
C PHE A 239 -48.34 8.58 12.08
N LYS A 240 -48.35 7.60 11.17
CA LYS A 240 -48.65 6.21 11.51
C LYS A 240 -47.45 5.38 11.09
N PRO A 241 -46.80 4.66 12.00
CA PRO A 241 -45.69 3.82 11.65
C PRO A 241 -46.10 2.66 10.72
N LYS A 242 -45.22 2.27 9.84
CA LYS A 242 -45.42 1.11 8.96
C LYS A 242 -45.31 -0.17 9.79
N ASP A 243 -46.28 -1.07 9.60
CA ASP A 243 -46.17 -2.43 10.11
C ASP A 243 -45.34 -3.29 9.16
N PHE A 244 -44.18 -3.77 9.65
CA PHE A 244 -43.27 -4.61 8.93
C PHE A 244 -43.52 -6.11 9.13
N SER A 245 -44.52 -6.51 9.90
CA SER A 245 -44.84 -7.92 10.16
C SER A 245 -45.43 -8.66 8.93
N SER A 246 -45.97 -7.88 8.00
CA SER A 246 -46.74 -8.40 6.84
C SER A 246 -45.95 -8.43 5.52
N VAL A 247 -44.63 -8.32 5.56
CA VAL A 247 -43.79 -8.30 4.35
C VAL A 247 -43.21 -9.67 4.04
#